data_7359580002c3dc8b8b7acf58e552296d
#
_entry.id   7359580002c3dc8b8b7acf58e552296d
#
_cell.length_a   1.000
_cell.length_b   1.000
_cell.length_c   1.000
_cell.angle_alpha   90.00
_cell.angle_beta   90.00
_cell.angle_gamma   90.00
#
_symmetry.space_group_name_H-M   'P 1'
#
loop_
_entity.id
_entity.type
_entity.pdbx_description
1 polymer ?
#
loop_
_entity_poly.entity_id
_entity_poly.type
_entity_poly.pdbx_seq_one_letter_code
_entity_poly.pdbx_strand_id
1 'polypeptide(L)'
;MPSRSFTSVLLGTCLAMALGSAPVRAEMLQFATPDGTKSWPKLPDIPDWHQDQELSLKFTANFLVPDGADPATSEVTIQARGYPRSGDTSNLSQLMDKDRAAAASTTDVTKRPDVYDKDSTPFAMVAFAPAGGQAGDWKAVAYSEEGEYLLAFTMNARSKAAFDKNLPVFTALIRRYAKDIPW
;
A
#
# COMPACT_ATOMS: atom_id res chain seq x y z
N MET A 1 58.44 -37.23 -43.86
CA MET A 1 57.09 -36.61 -44.01
C MET A 1 56.50 -36.42 -42.60
N PRO A 2 56.43 -35.22 -42.07
CA PRO A 2 55.88 -35.00 -40.73
C PRO A 2 54.43 -34.68 -40.83
N SER A 3 53.65 -35.37 -39.97
CA SER A 3 52.22 -35.20 -39.77
C SER A 3 51.96 -33.91 -38.92
N ARG A 4 51.10 -33.05 -39.44
CA ARG A 4 50.66 -31.84 -38.73
C ARG A 4 49.38 -32.15 -37.98
N SER A 5 49.45 -32.12 -36.63
CA SER A 5 48.27 -32.13 -35.73
C SER A 5 47.63 -30.76 -35.72
N PHE A 6 46.35 -30.69 -36.07
CA PHE A 6 45.51 -29.50 -35.90
C PHE A 6 44.83 -29.57 -34.52
N THR A 7 45.24 -28.67 -33.64
CA THR A 7 44.58 -28.47 -32.34
C THR A 7 43.43 -27.46 -32.52
N SER A 8 42.21 -27.95 -32.50
CA SER A 8 41.01 -27.10 -32.53
C SER A 8 40.78 -26.54 -31.14
N VAL A 9 40.94 -25.22 -30.98
CA VAL A 9 40.55 -24.47 -29.76
C VAL A 9 39.07 -24.12 -29.91
N LEU A 10 38.22 -24.78 -29.11
CA LEU A 10 36.82 -24.43 -28.93
C LEU A 10 36.74 -23.23 -27.96
N LEU A 11 36.51 -22.05 -28.53
CA LEU A 11 36.15 -20.85 -27.72
C LEU A 11 34.68 -20.98 -27.28
N GLY A 12 34.47 -21.40 -26.05
CA GLY A 12 33.14 -21.38 -25.41
C GLY A 12 32.74 -19.97 -25.04
N THR A 13 31.85 -19.38 -25.85
CA THR A 13 31.25 -18.10 -25.52
C THR A 13 30.17 -18.31 -24.41
N CYS A 14 30.50 -18.04 -23.15
CA CYS A 14 29.51 -17.96 -22.08
C CYS A 14 28.63 -16.74 -22.31
N LEU A 15 27.45 -16.95 -22.87
CA LEU A 15 26.40 -15.94 -22.92
C LEU A 15 25.80 -15.84 -21.52
N ALA A 16 26.28 -14.89 -20.70
CA ALA A 16 25.66 -14.55 -19.44
C ALA A 16 24.32 -13.87 -19.76
N MET A 17 23.24 -14.62 -19.70
CA MET A 17 21.89 -14.05 -19.65
C MET A 17 21.75 -13.29 -18.32
N ALA A 18 21.87 -11.97 -18.37
CA ALA A 18 21.40 -11.10 -17.30
C ALA A 18 19.87 -11.26 -17.25
N LEU A 19 19.40 -12.10 -16.33
CA LEU A 19 18.00 -12.12 -15.93
C LEU A 19 17.75 -10.78 -15.23
N GLY A 20 17.38 -9.78 -16.01
CA GLY A 20 16.84 -8.52 -15.48
C GLY A 20 15.58 -8.86 -14.69
N SER A 21 15.66 -8.79 -13.38
CA SER A 21 14.49 -8.82 -12.52
C SER A 21 13.60 -7.65 -12.94
N ALA A 22 12.50 -7.95 -13.63
CA ALA A 22 11.46 -6.95 -13.88
C ALA A 22 11.00 -6.42 -12.53
N PRO A 23 10.81 -5.10 -12.37
CA PRO A 23 10.26 -4.55 -11.15
C PRO A 23 8.88 -5.21 -10.93
N VAL A 24 8.74 -5.91 -9.82
CA VAL A 24 7.46 -6.51 -9.47
C VAL A 24 6.55 -5.38 -9.08
N ARG A 25 5.46 -5.24 -9.80
CA ARG A 25 4.41 -4.25 -9.55
C ARG A 25 3.50 -4.77 -8.46
N ALA A 26 2.96 -3.87 -7.65
CA ALA A 26 1.83 -4.19 -6.78
C ALA A 26 0.75 -4.93 -7.57
N GLU A 27 0.30 -6.04 -7.03
CA GLU A 27 -0.83 -6.74 -7.61
C GLU A 27 -2.10 -5.94 -7.36
N MET A 28 -2.61 -5.30 -8.42
CA MET A 28 -3.89 -4.60 -8.37
C MET A 28 -5.01 -5.56 -8.74
N LEU A 29 -5.90 -5.81 -7.79
CA LEU A 29 -7.14 -6.54 -8.05
C LEU A 29 -8.07 -5.66 -8.88
N GLN A 30 -8.64 -6.24 -9.94
CA GLN A 30 -9.56 -5.54 -10.84
C GLN A 30 -10.93 -6.20 -10.82
N PHE A 31 -11.97 -5.39 -10.70
CA PHE A 31 -13.36 -5.83 -10.64
C PHE A 31 -14.18 -5.11 -11.70
N ALA A 32 -14.78 -5.87 -12.60
CA ALA A 32 -15.74 -5.33 -13.53
C ALA A 32 -17.07 -5.05 -12.81
N THR A 33 -17.56 -3.82 -12.91
CA THR A 33 -18.85 -3.40 -12.38
C THR A 33 -19.69 -2.74 -13.48
N PRO A 34 -21.01 -2.58 -13.33
CA PRO A 34 -21.83 -1.87 -14.32
C PRO A 34 -21.34 -0.45 -14.61
N ASP A 35 -20.70 0.21 -13.63
CA ASP A 35 -20.19 1.57 -13.73
C ASP A 35 -18.73 1.64 -14.22
N GLY A 36 -18.13 0.51 -14.63
CA GLY A 36 -16.77 0.41 -15.12
C GLY A 36 -15.86 -0.50 -14.26
N THR A 37 -14.56 -0.48 -14.53
CA THR A 37 -13.59 -1.27 -13.78
C THR A 37 -13.17 -0.54 -12.51
N LYS A 38 -13.26 -1.23 -11.36
CA LYS A 38 -12.74 -0.79 -10.07
C LYS A 38 -11.47 -1.56 -9.76
N SER A 39 -10.49 -0.91 -9.15
CA SER A 39 -9.22 -1.52 -8.79
C SER A 39 -8.71 -1.05 -7.44
N TRP A 40 -8.05 -1.94 -6.71
CA TRP A 40 -7.37 -1.65 -5.45
C TRP A 40 -6.21 -2.61 -5.20
N PRO A 41 -5.23 -2.25 -4.34
CA PRO A 41 -4.11 -3.11 -4.01
C PRO A 41 -4.58 -4.42 -3.37
N LYS A 42 -3.99 -5.53 -3.76
CA LYS A 42 -4.13 -6.80 -3.04
C LYS A 42 -3.38 -6.68 -1.72
N LEU A 43 -4.04 -6.97 -0.63
CA LEU A 43 -3.42 -6.94 0.69
C LEU A 43 -3.04 -8.35 1.15
N PRO A 44 -1.96 -8.49 1.94
CA PRO A 44 -1.68 -9.73 2.65
C PRO A 44 -2.75 -9.96 3.73
N ASP A 45 -2.99 -11.24 4.03
CA ASP A 45 -3.90 -11.62 5.11
C ASP A 45 -3.42 -11.06 6.45
N ILE A 46 -4.34 -10.51 7.23
CA ILE A 46 -4.11 -10.07 8.60
C ILE A 46 -4.88 -11.01 9.52
N PRO A 47 -4.25 -11.62 10.54
CA PRO A 47 -4.97 -12.40 11.54
C PRO A 47 -6.09 -11.58 12.19
N ASP A 48 -7.25 -12.20 12.40
CA ASP A 48 -8.43 -11.61 13.01
C ASP A 48 -9.06 -10.45 12.22
N TRP A 49 -8.77 -10.36 10.90
CA TRP A 49 -9.35 -9.38 9.99
C TRP A 49 -9.76 -10.03 8.68
N HIS A 50 -10.83 -9.52 8.08
CA HIS A 50 -11.28 -9.95 6.76
C HIS A 50 -11.60 -8.78 5.85
N GLN A 51 -11.59 -9.05 4.54
CA GLN A 51 -12.04 -8.08 3.54
C GLN A 51 -13.57 -8.04 3.51
N ASP A 52 -14.14 -6.86 3.67
CA ASP A 52 -15.55 -6.62 3.37
C ASP A 52 -15.69 -6.26 1.89
N GLN A 53 -16.27 -7.18 1.12
CA GLN A 53 -16.40 -7.04 -0.33
C GLN A 53 -17.41 -5.95 -0.73
N GLU A 54 -18.50 -5.80 0.02
CA GLU A 54 -19.52 -4.79 -0.27
C GLU A 54 -18.95 -3.38 -0.08
N LEU A 55 -18.29 -3.11 1.04
CA LEU A 55 -17.62 -1.83 1.26
C LEU A 55 -16.46 -1.61 0.28
N SER A 56 -15.72 -2.66 -0.06
CA SER A 56 -14.64 -2.55 -1.05
C SER A 56 -15.16 -2.09 -2.41
N LEU A 57 -16.26 -2.65 -2.87
CA LEU A 57 -16.93 -2.23 -4.12
C LEU A 57 -17.50 -0.82 -4.01
N LYS A 58 -18.17 -0.50 -2.89
CA LYS A 58 -18.77 0.81 -2.64
C LYS A 58 -17.75 1.94 -2.64
N PHE A 59 -16.60 1.73 -1.97
CA PHE A 59 -15.59 2.77 -1.79
C PHE A 59 -14.43 2.71 -2.78
N THR A 60 -14.40 1.72 -3.66
CA THR A 60 -13.30 1.47 -4.61
C THR A 60 -11.96 1.39 -3.86
N ALA A 61 -11.89 0.50 -2.87
CA ALA A 61 -10.75 0.30 -1.99
C ALA A 61 -10.75 -1.14 -1.48
N ASN A 62 -9.59 -1.72 -1.13
CA ASN A 62 -9.59 -2.92 -0.31
C ASN A 62 -9.98 -2.53 1.11
N PHE A 63 -11.14 -2.94 1.58
CA PHE A 63 -11.72 -2.54 2.85
C PHE A 63 -11.69 -3.69 3.84
N LEU A 64 -10.94 -3.52 4.94
CA LEU A 64 -10.77 -4.53 5.97
C LEU A 64 -11.47 -4.12 7.26
N VAL A 65 -12.09 -5.09 7.90
CA VAL A 65 -12.72 -4.96 9.22
C VAL A 65 -12.27 -6.11 10.14
N PRO A 66 -12.25 -5.91 11.47
CA PRO A 66 -11.98 -7.00 12.40
C PRO A 66 -13.03 -8.12 12.28
N ASP A 67 -12.61 -9.36 12.48
CA ASP A 67 -13.51 -10.53 12.45
C ASP A 67 -14.64 -10.39 13.47
N GLY A 68 -15.85 -10.68 13.04
CA GLY A 68 -17.06 -10.58 13.86
C GLY A 68 -17.54 -9.16 14.13
N ALA A 69 -16.86 -8.11 13.60
CA ALA A 69 -17.35 -6.74 13.69
C ALA A 69 -18.34 -6.43 12.57
N ASP A 70 -19.40 -5.72 12.89
CA ASP A 70 -20.27 -5.08 11.90
C ASP A 70 -19.53 -3.86 11.32
N PRO A 71 -19.31 -3.79 10.01
CA PRO A 71 -18.59 -2.69 9.36
C PRO A 71 -19.16 -1.31 9.67
N ALA A 72 -20.49 -1.18 9.83
CA ALA A 72 -21.14 0.10 10.10
C ALA A 72 -20.87 0.62 11.51
N THR A 73 -20.60 -0.28 12.45
CA THR A 73 -20.39 0.04 13.88
C THR A 73 -18.96 -0.24 14.36
N SER A 74 -18.10 -0.80 13.50
CA SER A 74 -16.72 -1.10 13.86
C SER A 74 -15.97 0.10 14.39
N GLU A 75 -15.27 -0.08 15.52
CA GLU A 75 -14.42 0.94 16.14
C GLU A 75 -13.19 1.26 15.29
N VAL A 76 -12.79 0.36 14.38
CA VAL A 76 -11.64 0.54 13.51
C VAL A 76 -11.87 -0.11 12.17
N THR A 77 -11.36 0.52 11.12
CA THR A 77 -11.36 -0.01 9.75
C THR A 77 -10.02 0.30 9.09
N ILE A 78 -9.61 -0.54 8.14
CA ILE A 78 -8.47 -0.28 7.29
C ILE A 78 -8.93 -0.29 5.84
N GLN A 79 -8.44 0.64 5.03
CA GLN A 79 -8.70 0.66 3.60
C GLN A 79 -7.40 0.92 2.83
N ALA A 80 -7.25 0.28 1.67
CA ALA A 80 -6.15 0.52 0.76
C ALA A 80 -6.68 0.93 -0.62
N ARG A 81 -6.18 2.04 -1.15
CA ARG A 81 -6.56 2.59 -2.45
C ARG A 81 -5.34 2.74 -3.34
N GLY A 82 -5.56 2.49 -4.63
CA GLY A 82 -4.64 2.89 -5.68
C GLY A 82 -5.23 4.03 -6.49
N TYR A 83 -4.46 5.11 -6.64
CA TYR A 83 -4.81 6.25 -7.48
C TYR A 83 -3.91 6.22 -8.73
N PRO A 84 -4.47 6.12 -9.94
CA PRO A 84 -3.66 6.27 -11.14
C PRO A 84 -2.97 7.64 -11.15
N ARG A 85 -1.70 7.68 -11.54
CA ARG A 85 -0.98 8.95 -11.68
C ARG A 85 -1.54 9.74 -12.85
N SER A 86 -2.40 10.69 -12.59
CA SER A 86 -3.03 11.53 -13.62
C SER A 86 -3.47 12.87 -13.07
N GLY A 87 -3.43 13.92 -13.89
CA GLY A 87 -3.95 15.24 -13.55
C GLY A 87 -3.37 15.81 -12.26
N ASP A 88 -4.26 16.19 -11.34
CA ASP A 88 -3.93 16.84 -10.06
C ASP A 88 -3.34 15.88 -9.00
N THR A 89 -3.12 14.62 -9.35
CA THR A 89 -2.57 13.59 -8.45
C THR A 89 -1.48 12.80 -9.18
N SER A 90 -0.48 13.51 -9.70
CA SER A 90 0.61 12.90 -10.48
C SER A 90 1.78 12.40 -9.63
N ASN A 91 1.89 12.83 -8.39
CA ASN A 91 2.95 12.45 -7.44
C ASN A 91 2.44 12.38 -6.00
N LEU A 92 3.25 11.75 -5.14
CA LEU A 92 2.89 11.47 -3.75
C LEU A 92 2.67 12.74 -2.93
N SER A 93 3.46 13.79 -3.16
CA SER A 93 3.31 15.05 -2.44
C SER A 93 1.93 15.68 -2.68
N GLN A 94 1.48 15.70 -3.93
CA GLN A 94 0.15 16.22 -4.29
C GLN A 94 -0.98 15.41 -3.63
N LEU A 95 -0.86 14.07 -3.57
CA LEU A 95 -1.82 13.22 -2.88
C LEU A 95 -1.86 13.55 -1.38
N MET A 96 -0.69 13.64 -0.73
CA MET A 96 -0.58 13.97 0.69
C MET A 96 -1.10 15.37 1.00
N ASP A 97 -0.83 16.36 0.14
CA ASP A 97 -1.30 17.74 0.32
C ASP A 97 -2.82 17.84 0.17
N LYS A 98 -3.40 17.09 -0.78
CA LYS A 98 -4.85 16.97 -0.93
C LYS A 98 -5.53 16.37 0.30
N ASP A 99 -4.97 15.31 0.85
CA ASP A 99 -5.49 14.69 2.07
C ASP A 99 -5.36 15.60 3.28
N ARG A 100 -4.24 16.34 3.40
CA ARG A 100 -4.07 17.35 4.45
C ARG A 100 -5.06 18.49 4.31
N ALA A 101 -5.27 18.99 3.10
CA ALA A 101 -6.24 20.06 2.86
C ALA A 101 -7.66 19.62 3.22
N ALA A 102 -8.03 18.38 2.90
CA ALA A 102 -9.33 17.81 3.29
C ALA A 102 -9.46 17.65 4.82
N ALA A 103 -8.37 17.41 5.52
CA ALA A 103 -8.35 17.25 6.98
C ALA A 103 -8.19 18.56 7.75
N ALA A 104 -7.66 19.63 7.13
CA ALA A 104 -7.17 20.84 7.80
C ALA A 104 -8.20 21.60 8.63
N SER A 105 -9.50 21.45 8.36
CA SER A 105 -10.56 22.14 9.11
C SER A 105 -10.97 21.41 10.40
N THR A 106 -10.57 20.15 10.58
CA THR A 106 -11.10 19.29 11.65
C THR A 106 -10.05 18.47 12.40
N THR A 107 -8.78 18.52 12.00
CA THR A 107 -7.77 17.61 12.55
C THR A 107 -6.42 18.26 12.81
N ASP A 108 -5.77 17.83 13.88
CA ASP A 108 -4.35 18.05 14.12
C ASP A 108 -3.54 16.97 13.38
N VAL A 109 -2.50 17.37 12.66
CA VAL A 109 -1.66 16.47 11.85
C VAL A 109 -0.33 16.24 12.54
N THR A 110 -0.04 14.99 12.84
CA THR A 110 1.27 14.57 13.39
C THR A 110 2.01 13.70 12.38
N LYS A 111 3.18 14.15 11.95
CA LYS A 111 4.06 13.32 11.10
C LYS A 111 4.58 12.15 11.93
N ARG A 112 4.42 10.93 11.41
CA ARG A 112 5.01 9.71 11.98
C ARG A 112 6.30 9.38 11.24
N PRO A 113 7.23 8.63 11.86
CA PRO A 113 8.39 8.09 11.16
C PRO A 113 7.94 7.25 9.96
N ASP A 114 8.73 7.29 8.89
CA ASP A 114 8.50 6.44 7.74
C ASP A 114 8.57 4.96 8.14
N VAL A 115 7.65 4.17 7.60
CA VAL A 115 7.62 2.73 7.79
C VAL A 115 8.24 2.09 6.56
N TYR A 116 9.42 1.52 6.70
CA TYR A 116 10.07 0.80 5.61
C TYR A 116 10.89 -0.37 6.16
N ASP A 117 11.09 -1.36 5.34
CA ASP A 117 12.13 -2.37 5.53
C ASP A 117 13.38 -1.92 4.77
N LYS A 118 14.54 -2.37 5.19
CA LYS A 118 15.85 -1.94 4.67
C LYS A 118 15.99 -2.13 3.16
N ASP A 119 15.24 -3.09 2.60
CA ASP A 119 15.28 -3.49 1.20
C ASP A 119 13.99 -3.14 0.44
N SER A 120 13.09 -2.31 1.00
CA SER A 120 11.82 -1.95 0.41
C SER A 120 11.62 -0.45 0.24
N THR A 121 10.70 -0.06 -0.64
CA THR A 121 10.32 1.34 -0.81
C THR A 121 9.74 1.90 0.50
N PRO A 122 10.20 3.06 0.98
CA PRO A 122 9.69 3.64 2.20
C PRO A 122 8.23 4.09 2.05
N PHE A 123 7.45 3.85 3.11
CA PHE A 123 6.12 4.43 3.25
C PHE A 123 6.19 5.70 4.10
N ALA A 124 5.77 6.82 3.55
CA ALA A 124 5.56 8.03 4.33
C ALA A 124 4.28 7.89 5.17
N MET A 125 4.38 7.94 6.50
CA MET A 125 3.23 7.78 7.38
C MET A 125 2.88 9.08 8.12
N VAL A 126 1.59 9.45 8.08
CA VAL A 126 1.01 10.63 8.74
C VAL A 126 -0.13 10.18 9.62
N ALA A 127 -0.25 10.75 10.82
CA ALA A 127 -1.39 10.57 11.70
C ALA A 127 -2.20 11.86 11.80
N PHE A 128 -3.51 11.71 11.84
CA PHE A 128 -4.48 12.79 12.00
C PHE A 128 -5.27 12.52 13.28
N ALA A 129 -5.41 13.53 14.11
CA ALA A 129 -6.19 13.49 15.34
C ALA A 129 -7.33 14.54 15.27
N PRO A 130 -8.45 14.34 15.92
CA PRO A 130 -9.48 15.38 16.05
C PRO A 130 -8.90 16.65 16.65
N ALA A 131 -9.24 17.81 16.08
CA ALA A 131 -8.75 19.11 16.57
C ALA A 131 -9.25 19.39 18.00
N GLY A 132 -8.37 19.94 18.84
CA GLY A 132 -8.72 20.43 20.17
C GLY A 132 -9.26 19.37 21.14
N GLY A 133 -8.97 18.09 20.92
CA GLY A 133 -9.45 17.01 21.79
C GLY A 133 -10.95 16.71 21.67
N GLN A 134 -11.56 17.17 20.58
CA GLN A 134 -12.97 16.88 20.27
C GLN A 134 -13.17 15.39 19.98
N ALA A 135 -14.42 14.91 20.12
CA ALA A 135 -14.80 13.61 19.61
C ALA A 135 -14.69 13.60 18.07
N GLY A 136 -14.09 12.58 17.51
CA GLY A 136 -13.90 12.44 16.07
C GLY A 136 -13.01 11.28 15.72
N ASP A 137 -12.83 11.06 14.42
CA ASP A 137 -12.05 9.96 13.91
C ASP A 137 -10.53 10.23 13.99
N TRP A 138 -9.82 9.26 14.51
CA TRP A 138 -8.38 9.18 14.47
C TRP A 138 -7.96 8.42 13.22
N LYS A 139 -6.95 8.91 12.51
CA LYS A 139 -6.47 8.28 11.27
C LYS A 139 -4.97 8.08 11.29
N ALA A 140 -4.52 6.97 10.71
CA ALA A 140 -3.14 6.82 10.24
C ALA A 140 -3.18 6.56 8.74
N VAL A 141 -2.37 7.25 7.96
CA VAL A 141 -2.27 7.05 6.52
C VAL A 141 -0.82 6.78 6.16
N ALA A 142 -0.59 5.66 5.46
CA ALA A 142 0.70 5.32 4.89
C ALA A 142 0.62 5.46 3.37
N TYR A 143 1.56 6.19 2.79
CA TYR A 143 1.61 6.50 1.37
C TYR A 143 2.83 5.87 0.72
N SER A 144 2.66 5.36 -0.51
CA SER A 144 3.74 4.83 -1.34
C SER A 144 3.49 5.09 -2.82
N GLU A 145 4.51 4.90 -3.62
CA GLU A 145 4.42 4.96 -5.09
C GLU A 145 4.78 3.61 -5.68
N GLU A 146 3.90 3.06 -6.52
CA GLU A 146 4.12 1.79 -7.17
C GLU A 146 3.74 1.84 -8.65
N GLY A 147 4.74 1.84 -9.52
CA GLY A 147 4.53 1.90 -10.96
C GLY A 147 3.68 3.11 -11.36
N GLU A 148 2.50 2.85 -11.93
CA GLU A 148 1.56 3.87 -12.39
C GLU A 148 0.57 4.32 -11.32
N TYR A 149 0.72 3.84 -10.09
CA TYR A 149 -0.20 4.13 -8.98
C TYR A 149 0.48 4.85 -7.84
N LEU A 150 -0.26 5.73 -7.20
CA LEU A 150 0.00 6.23 -5.87
C LEU A 150 -0.89 5.43 -4.91
N LEU A 151 -0.32 4.89 -3.86
CA LEU A 151 -1.05 4.08 -2.89
C LEU A 151 -1.28 4.85 -1.61
N ALA A 152 -2.48 4.73 -1.06
CA ALA A 152 -2.81 5.22 0.27
C ALA A 152 -3.49 4.11 1.08
N PHE A 153 -2.86 3.74 2.18
CA PHE A 153 -3.40 2.83 3.18
C PHE A 153 -3.88 3.66 4.35
N THR A 154 -5.14 3.55 4.71
CA THR A 154 -5.74 4.37 5.75
C THR A 154 -6.35 3.50 6.83
N MET A 155 -5.92 3.67 8.07
CA MET A 155 -6.62 3.16 9.24
C MET A 155 -7.47 4.30 9.82
N ASN A 156 -8.76 4.05 9.99
CA ASN A 156 -9.69 4.95 10.68
C ASN A 156 -10.11 4.31 11.99
N ALA A 157 -10.10 5.09 13.08
CA ALA A 157 -10.53 4.65 14.38
C ALA A 157 -11.42 5.70 15.04
N ARG A 158 -12.55 5.29 15.63
CA ARG A 158 -13.56 6.17 16.24
C ARG A 158 -13.12 6.74 17.58
N SER A 159 -12.04 6.22 18.16
CA SER A 159 -11.49 6.68 19.42
C SER A 159 -9.97 6.58 19.45
N LYS A 160 -9.33 7.35 20.34
CA LYS A 160 -7.89 7.24 20.58
C LYS A 160 -7.50 5.85 21.07
N ALA A 161 -8.31 5.25 21.92
CA ALA A 161 -8.04 3.91 22.44
C ALA A 161 -8.05 2.85 21.33
N ALA A 162 -9.05 2.90 20.41
CA ALA A 162 -9.10 2.05 19.25
C ALA A 162 -7.92 2.30 18.29
N PHE A 163 -7.53 3.56 18.10
CA PHE A 163 -6.38 3.95 17.31
C PHE A 163 -5.08 3.35 17.88
N ASP A 164 -4.79 3.61 19.16
CA ASP A 164 -3.54 3.15 19.78
C ASP A 164 -3.45 1.61 19.82
N LYS A 165 -4.59 0.93 20.06
CA LYS A 165 -4.66 -0.53 20.06
C LYS A 165 -4.34 -1.13 18.68
N ASN A 166 -4.81 -0.51 17.60
CA ASN A 166 -4.73 -1.07 16.25
C ASN A 166 -3.58 -0.51 15.40
N LEU A 167 -2.91 0.56 15.84
CA LEU A 167 -1.75 1.11 15.13
C LEU A 167 -0.62 0.09 14.93
N PRO A 168 -0.30 -0.81 15.88
CA PRO A 168 0.67 -1.89 15.63
C PRO A 168 0.23 -2.85 14.52
N VAL A 169 -1.05 -3.21 14.45
CA VAL A 169 -1.61 -4.07 13.40
C VAL A 169 -1.48 -3.40 12.04
N PHE A 170 -1.87 -2.13 11.94
CA PHE A 170 -1.72 -1.34 10.72
C PHE A 170 -0.26 -1.24 10.27
N THR A 171 0.65 -0.96 11.20
CA THR A 171 2.10 -0.89 10.90
C THR A 171 2.66 -2.23 10.43
N ALA A 172 2.20 -3.34 11.04
CA ALA A 172 2.59 -4.69 10.61
C ALA A 172 2.07 -5.02 9.21
N LEU A 173 0.83 -4.62 8.89
CA LEU A 173 0.28 -4.74 7.53
C LEU A 173 1.17 -4.04 6.50
N ILE A 174 1.51 -2.75 6.74
CA ILE A 174 2.34 -1.97 5.83
C ILE A 174 3.71 -2.63 5.61
N ARG A 175 4.36 -3.09 6.70
CA ARG A 175 5.64 -3.79 6.60
C ARG A 175 5.54 -5.11 5.84
N ARG A 176 4.47 -5.87 6.06
CA ARG A 176 4.24 -7.13 5.36
C ARG A 176 3.96 -6.89 3.89
N TYR A 177 3.10 -5.94 3.57
CA TYR A 177 2.82 -5.52 2.20
C TYR A 177 4.12 -5.14 1.46
N ALA A 178 4.99 -4.34 2.08
CA ALA A 178 6.27 -3.96 1.52
C ALA A 178 7.23 -5.15 1.28
N LYS A 179 7.10 -6.26 2.03
CA LYS A 179 7.93 -7.47 1.86
C LYS A 179 7.37 -8.43 0.83
N ASP A 180 6.05 -8.54 0.75
CA ASP A 180 5.36 -9.49 -0.12
C ASP A 180 5.33 -9.01 -1.59
N ILE A 181 5.73 -7.76 -1.84
CA ILE A 181 6.00 -7.26 -3.18
C ILE A 181 7.48 -7.57 -3.47
N PRO A 182 7.78 -8.55 -4.33
CA PRO A 182 9.15 -8.77 -4.76
C PRO A 182 9.58 -7.56 -5.61
N TRP A 183 10.58 -6.84 -5.15
CA TRP A 183 11.19 -5.68 -5.77
C TRP A 183 12.22 -6.07 -6.82
#